data_6a24e586c012a6cedd22ae14b08cd439
#
_entry.id   6a24e586c012a6cedd22ae14b08cd439
#
_cell.length_a   1.000
_cell.length_b   1.000
_cell.length_c   1.000
_cell.angle_alpha   90.00
_cell.angle_beta   90.00
_cell.angle_gamma   90.00
#
_symmetry.space_group_name_H-M   'P 1'
#
loop_
_entity.id
_entity.type
_entity.pdbx_description
1 polymer ?
#
loop_
_entity_poly.entity_id
_entity_poly.type
_entity_poly.pdbx_seq_one_letter_code
_entity_poly.pdbx_strand_id
1 'polypeptide(L)'
;PFQADIAISIDDVFDKKVKALDALESQVYEGGANGSAITLIQRKANDPVARLEILKASWTGRNGRIADRFRDSLTKWYGPERGKVVKTAEAFEICEYGRRPSQAELKELFPFFK
;
A
#
# COMPACT_ATOMS: atom_id res chain seq x y z
N PRO A 1 6.06 15.13 10.79
CA PRO A 1 5.78 13.70 10.65
C PRO A 1 4.55 13.46 9.80
N PHE A 2 4.54 12.43 8.95
CA PHE A 2 3.44 12.07 8.07
C PHE A 2 2.15 11.79 8.87
N GLN A 3 1.06 12.46 8.50
CA GLN A 3 -0.27 12.28 9.04
C GLN A 3 -1.24 11.95 7.89
N ALA A 4 -1.86 10.78 7.94
CA ALA A 4 -2.78 10.39 6.89
C ALA A 4 -4.12 11.12 6.99
N ASP A 5 -4.45 11.92 5.99
CA ASP A 5 -5.79 12.47 5.81
C ASP A 5 -6.77 11.39 5.31
N ILE A 6 -6.24 10.46 4.48
CA ILE A 6 -7.01 9.38 3.87
C ILE A 6 -6.23 8.08 4.00
N ALA A 7 -6.91 7.02 4.38
CA ALA A 7 -6.41 5.64 4.26
C ALA A 7 -7.39 4.82 3.41
N ILE A 8 -6.86 4.07 2.46
CA ILE A 8 -7.65 3.30 1.48
C ILE A 8 -7.31 1.83 1.61
N SER A 9 -8.35 0.99 1.72
CA SER A 9 -8.20 -0.44 1.60
C SER A 9 -7.74 -0.82 0.20
N ILE A 10 -6.72 -1.66 0.14
CA ILE A 10 -6.24 -2.25 -1.11
C ILE A 10 -6.42 -3.77 -1.14
N ASP A 11 -7.22 -4.32 -0.22
CA ASP A 11 -7.41 -5.77 -0.09
C ASP A 11 -7.81 -6.42 -1.42
N ASP A 12 -8.79 -5.82 -2.13
CA ASP A 12 -9.31 -6.37 -3.39
C ASP A 12 -8.33 -6.24 -4.57
N VAL A 13 -7.35 -5.37 -4.48
CA VAL A 13 -6.38 -5.10 -5.56
C VAL A 13 -4.95 -5.44 -5.17
N PHE A 14 -4.73 -5.99 -3.99
CA PHE A 14 -3.41 -6.26 -3.45
C PHE A 14 -2.58 -7.19 -4.36
N ASP A 15 -3.18 -8.23 -4.90
CA ASP A 15 -2.50 -9.14 -5.83
C ASP A 15 -2.09 -8.45 -7.15
N LYS A 16 -2.88 -7.50 -7.63
CA LYS A 16 -2.50 -6.67 -8.80
C LYS A 16 -1.31 -5.78 -8.48
N LYS A 17 -1.30 -5.18 -7.28
CA LYS A 17 -0.14 -4.39 -6.81
C LYS A 17 1.12 -5.23 -6.74
N VAL A 18 1.06 -6.44 -6.18
CA VAL A 18 2.21 -7.34 -6.11
C VAL A 18 2.72 -7.71 -7.49
N LYS A 19 1.85 -8.03 -8.44
CA LYS A 19 2.24 -8.28 -9.84
C LYS A 19 2.87 -7.07 -10.54
N ALA A 20 2.36 -5.88 -10.27
CA ALA A 20 2.95 -4.65 -10.80
C ALA A 20 4.37 -4.41 -10.24
N LEU A 21 4.57 -4.67 -8.94
CA LEU A 21 5.90 -4.61 -8.32
C LEU A 21 6.85 -5.66 -8.87
N ASP A 22 6.38 -6.88 -9.11
CA ASP A 22 7.16 -7.97 -9.69
C ASP A 22 7.69 -7.60 -11.10
N ALA A 23 6.93 -6.82 -11.87
CA ALA A 23 7.35 -6.33 -13.17
C ALA A 23 8.46 -5.25 -13.13
N LEU A 24 8.71 -4.66 -11.95
CA LEU A 24 9.74 -3.64 -11.74
C LEU A 24 11.08 -4.28 -11.35
N GLU A 25 11.65 -5.10 -12.23
CA GLU A 25 12.85 -5.92 -11.94
C GLU A 25 14.01 -5.12 -11.37
N SER A 26 14.39 -4.05 -12.03
CA SER A 26 15.54 -3.21 -11.63
C SER A 26 15.33 -2.54 -10.27
N GLN A 27 14.11 -2.22 -9.91
CA GLN A 27 13.80 -1.53 -8.65
C GLN A 27 13.58 -2.50 -7.49
N VAL A 28 12.98 -3.65 -7.78
CA VAL A 28 12.53 -4.60 -6.75
C VAL A 28 13.58 -5.69 -6.48
N TYR A 29 14.25 -6.17 -7.53
CA TYR A 29 15.15 -7.33 -7.43
C TYR A 29 16.63 -6.96 -7.57
N GLU A 30 16.95 -5.90 -8.29
CA GLU A 30 18.34 -5.48 -8.55
C GLU A 30 18.82 -4.38 -7.60
N GLY A 31 17.97 -3.91 -6.69
CA GLY A 31 18.32 -2.95 -5.65
C GLY A 31 18.00 -1.49 -5.95
N GLY A 32 17.52 -1.17 -7.16
CA GLY A 32 17.14 0.19 -7.54
C GLY A 32 18.25 1.22 -7.34
N ALA A 33 17.86 2.50 -7.33
CA ALA A 33 18.79 3.61 -7.17
C ALA A 33 19.49 3.68 -5.79
N ASN A 34 18.90 3.08 -4.77
CA ASN A 34 19.43 3.11 -3.40
C ASN A 34 20.26 1.87 -3.04
N GLY A 35 20.47 0.95 -3.96
CA GLY A 35 21.23 -0.27 -3.70
C GLY A 35 20.66 -1.15 -2.56
N SER A 36 19.41 -0.92 -2.16
CA SER A 36 18.75 -1.71 -1.12
C SER A 36 18.38 -3.07 -1.68
N ALA A 37 19.42 -3.89 -1.83
CA ALA A 37 19.25 -5.27 -2.18
C ALA A 37 18.35 -5.95 -1.16
N ILE A 38 17.17 -6.36 -1.56
CA ILE A 38 16.44 -7.38 -0.82
C ILE A 38 17.19 -8.69 -1.08
N THR A 39 18.28 -8.87 -0.34
CA THR A 39 19.24 -9.96 -0.51
C THR A 39 18.59 -11.33 -0.60
N LEU A 40 17.47 -11.50 0.09
CA LEU A 40 16.73 -12.76 0.06
C LEU A 40 16.00 -12.97 -1.27
N ILE A 41 15.41 -11.91 -1.83
CA ILE A 41 14.74 -11.94 -3.15
C ILE A 41 15.78 -12.15 -4.24
N GLN A 42 16.93 -11.50 -4.15
CA GLN A 42 18.02 -11.70 -5.09
C GLN A 42 18.56 -13.15 -5.09
N ARG A 43 18.70 -13.76 -3.91
CA ARG A 43 19.10 -15.17 -3.79
C ARG A 43 18.12 -16.14 -4.44
N LYS A 44 16.86 -15.75 -4.61
CA LYS A 44 15.80 -16.51 -5.25
C LYS A 44 15.46 -16.01 -6.66
N ALA A 45 16.30 -15.14 -7.22
CA ALA A 45 16.08 -14.54 -8.55
C ALA A 45 15.87 -15.56 -9.69
N ASN A 46 16.47 -16.74 -9.56
CA ASN A 46 16.35 -17.84 -10.54
C ASN A 46 15.09 -18.70 -10.33
N ASP A 47 14.32 -18.45 -9.28
CA ASP A 47 13.05 -19.12 -9.01
C ASP A 47 11.92 -18.07 -8.96
N PRO A 48 11.21 -17.84 -10.07
CA PRO A 48 10.18 -16.82 -10.17
C PRO A 48 9.04 -16.98 -9.15
N VAL A 49 8.69 -18.23 -8.83
CA VAL A 49 7.61 -18.50 -7.86
C VAL A 49 8.05 -18.12 -6.46
N ALA A 50 9.23 -18.58 -6.03
CA ALA A 50 9.75 -18.27 -4.70
C ALA A 50 10.01 -16.78 -4.51
N ARG A 51 10.53 -16.08 -5.53
CA ARG A 51 10.74 -14.61 -5.43
C ARG A 51 9.43 -13.84 -5.31
N LEU A 52 8.38 -14.25 -6.03
CA LEU A 52 7.05 -13.63 -5.96
C LEU A 52 6.40 -13.83 -4.58
N GLU A 53 6.51 -15.02 -3.99
CA GLU A 53 6.02 -15.30 -2.64
C GLU A 53 6.71 -14.44 -1.58
N ILE A 54 8.03 -14.29 -1.66
CA ILE A 54 8.80 -13.43 -0.75
C ILE A 54 8.38 -11.97 -0.91
N LEU A 55 8.23 -11.50 -2.15
CA LEU A 55 7.76 -10.15 -2.44
C LEU A 55 6.37 -9.91 -1.85
N LYS A 56 5.43 -10.83 -2.11
CA LYS A 56 4.07 -10.77 -1.58
C LYS A 56 4.05 -10.72 -0.06
N ALA A 57 4.80 -11.59 0.62
CA ALA A 57 4.89 -11.61 2.08
C ALA A 57 5.44 -10.29 2.65
N SER A 58 6.50 -9.75 2.04
CA SER A 58 7.11 -8.48 2.44
C SER A 58 6.12 -7.32 2.33
N TRP A 59 5.40 -7.22 1.20
CA TRP A 59 4.43 -6.14 0.99
C TRP A 59 3.14 -6.33 1.78
N THR A 60 2.72 -7.57 2.05
CA THR A 60 1.63 -7.86 3.00
C THR A 60 1.95 -7.28 4.38
N GLY A 61 3.14 -7.54 4.89
CA GLY A 61 3.58 -6.98 6.17
C GLY A 61 3.67 -5.45 6.16
N ARG A 62 4.18 -4.85 5.07
CA ARG A 62 4.29 -3.40 4.94
C ARG A 62 2.91 -2.72 4.90
N ASN A 63 2.02 -3.17 4.01
CA ASN A 63 0.69 -2.59 3.87
C ASN A 63 -0.23 -2.93 5.04
N GLY A 64 0.00 -4.05 5.73
CA GLY A 64 -0.67 -4.40 6.98
C GLY A 64 -0.34 -3.42 8.10
N ARG A 65 0.94 -3.07 8.29
CA ARG A 65 1.34 -2.02 9.25
C ARG A 65 0.72 -0.66 8.94
N ILE A 66 0.52 -0.33 7.68
CA ILE A 66 -0.19 0.90 7.29
C ILE A 66 -1.66 0.81 7.72
N ALA A 67 -2.34 -0.31 7.45
CA ALA A 67 -3.72 -0.52 7.88
C ALA A 67 -3.87 -0.39 9.41
N ASP A 68 -2.95 -0.98 10.15
CA ASP A 68 -2.98 -0.92 11.62
C ASP A 68 -2.69 0.50 12.14
N ARG A 69 -1.68 1.16 11.60
CA ARG A 69 -1.31 2.52 12.02
C ARG A 69 -2.42 3.55 11.75
N PHE A 70 -3.14 3.39 10.64
CA PHE A 70 -4.18 4.34 10.22
C PHE A 70 -5.58 3.77 10.33
N ARG A 71 -5.80 2.88 11.30
CA ARG A 71 -7.08 2.23 11.58
C ARG A 71 -8.22 3.23 11.80
N ASP A 72 -7.95 4.33 12.49
CA ASP A 72 -8.94 5.37 12.75
C ASP A 72 -9.37 6.07 11.45
N SER A 73 -8.42 6.33 10.54
CA SER A 73 -8.74 6.88 9.22
C SER A 73 -9.57 5.91 8.39
N LEU A 74 -9.22 4.62 8.37
CA LEU A 74 -10.02 3.58 7.72
C LEU A 74 -11.44 3.51 8.29
N THR A 75 -11.58 3.55 9.60
CA THR A 75 -12.89 3.54 10.28
C THR A 75 -13.70 4.79 9.97
N LYS A 76 -13.06 5.95 9.93
CA LYS A 76 -13.69 7.23 9.55
C LYS A 76 -14.28 7.18 8.14
N TRP A 77 -13.54 6.63 7.17
CA TRP A 77 -13.93 6.66 5.76
C TRP A 77 -14.84 5.51 5.35
N TYR A 78 -14.60 4.29 5.85
CA TYR A 78 -15.36 3.07 5.51
C TYR A 78 -16.48 2.73 6.50
N GLY A 79 -16.52 3.44 7.64
CA GLY A 79 -17.37 3.07 8.77
C GLY A 79 -16.73 2.01 9.68
N PRO A 80 -17.26 1.86 10.92
CA PRO A 80 -16.62 1.05 11.96
C PRO A 80 -16.50 -0.43 11.58
N GLU A 81 -17.50 -1.01 10.93
CA GLU A 81 -17.48 -2.43 10.61
C GLU A 81 -16.47 -2.77 9.51
N ARG A 82 -16.47 -2.00 8.42
CA ARG A 82 -15.55 -2.25 7.30
C ARG A 82 -14.13 -1.81 7.62
N GLY A 83 -13.96 -0.64 8.24
CA GLY A 83 -12.64 -0.11 8.58
C GLY A 83 -11.83 -1.03 9.49
N LYS A 84 -12.48 -1.73 10.41
CA LYS A 84 -11.83 -2.67 11.35
C LYS A 84 -11.23 -3.90 10.68
N VAL A 85 -11.83 -4.39 9.60
CA VAL A 85 -11.44 -5.66 8.95
C VAL A 85 -10.47 -5.51 7.79
N VAL A 86 -10.14 -4.26 7.40
CA VAL A 86 -9.13 -3.99 6.36
C VAL A 86 -7.78 -4.57 6.77
N LYS A 87 -7.21 -5.38 5.91
CA LYS A 87 -5.94 -6.10 6.14
C LYS A 87 -4.74 -5.35 5.58
N THR A 88 -4.92 -4.73 4.40
CA THR A 88 -3.87 -4.00 3.70
C THR A 88 -4.39 -2.63 3.26
N ALA A 89 -3.59 -1.58 3.45
CA ALA A 89 -3.98 -0.23 3.12
C ALA A 89 -2.83 0.57 2.51
N GLU A 90 -3.20 1.65 1.83
CA GLU A 90 -2.35 2.79 1.51
C GLU A 90 -2.87 4.03 2.21
N ALA A 91 -1.96 4.92 2.58
CA ALA A 91 -2.29 6.14 3.30
C ALA A 91 -1.74 7.36 2.55
N PHE A 92 -2.54 8.41 2.51
CA PHE A 92 -2.24 9.64 1.77
C PHE A 92 -2.41 10.85 2.68
N GLU A 93 -1.49 11.78 2.57
CA GLU A 93 -1.57 13.11 3.15
C GLU A 93 -1.90 14.11 2.05
N ILE A 94 -2.82 15.02 2.32
CA ILE A 94 -3.14 16.09 1.37
C ILE A 94 -1.95 17.04 1.30
N CYS A 95 -1.45 17.25 0.09
CA CYS A 95 -0.34 18.16 -0.14
C CYS A 95 -0.65 19.55 0.42
N GLU A 96 0.29 20.12 1.14
CA GLU A 96 0.17 21.46 1.72
C GLU A 96 0.25 22.58 0.69
N TYR A 97 0.75 22.27 -0.51
CA TYR A 97 0.80 23.20 -1.64
C TYR A 97 -0.47 23.10 -2.47
N GLY A 98 -1.22 24.19 -2.56
CA GLY A 98 -2.44 24.27 -3.34
C GLY A 98 -3.72 24.27 -2.49
N ARG A 99 -4.85 24.07 -3.17
CA ARG A 99 -6.16 24.07 -2.53
C ARG A 99 -6.41 22.75 -1.78
N ARG A 100 -6.80 22.84 -0.52
CA ARG A 100 -7.25 21.66 0.22
C ARG A 100 -8.68 21.29 -0.21
N PRO A 101 -8.91 20.06 -0.68
CA PRO A 101 -10.25 19.59 -1.01
C PRO A 101 -11.12 19.43 0.24
N SER A 102 -12.42 19.67 0.10
CA SER A 102 -13.41 19.34 1.12
C SER A 102 -13.61 17.82 1.27
N GLN A 103 -14.26 17.39 2.35
CA GLN A 103 -14.59 15.97 2.52
C GLN A 103 -15.50 15.41 1.42
N ALA A 104 -16.41 16.25 0.86
CA ALA A 104 -17.26 15.86 -0.25
C ALA A 104 -16.44 15.60 -1.52
N GLU A 105 -15.53 16.52 -1.85
CA GLU A 105 -14.60 16.38 -2.98
C GLU A 105 -13.68 15.17 -2.81
N LEU A 106 -13.21 14.89 -1.60
CA LEU A 106 -12.42 13.68 -1.32
C LEU A 106 -13.20 12.40 -1.59
N LYS A 107 -14.49 12.34 -1.28
CA LYS A 107 -15.35 11.19 -1.60
C LYS A 107 -15.56 11.00 -3.10
N GLU A 108 -15.58 12.09 -3.87
CA GLU A 108 -15.65 12.03 -5.33
C GLU A 108 -14.33 11.56 -5.94
N LEU A 109 -13.20 12.05 -5.43
CA LEU A 109 -11.87 11.66 -5.87
C LEU A 109 -11.52 10.21 -5.50
N PHE A 110 -12.05 9.73 -4.38
CA PHE A 110 -11.85 8.39 -3.86
C PHE A 110 -13.19 7.64 -3.73
N PRO A 111 -13.79 7.18 -4.85
CA PRO A 111 -15.12 6.58 -4.84
C PRO A 111 -15.21 5.17 -4.20
N PHE A 112 -14.17 4.74 -3.52
CA PHE A 112 -14.01 3.40 -2.95
C PHE A 112 -14.62 3.23 -1.54
N PHE A 113 -15.05 4.32 -0.92
CA PHE A 113 -15.62 4.33 0.44
C PHE A 113 -17.10 3.93 0.50
N LYS A 114 -17.56 3.11 -0.44
CA LYS A 114 -18.97 2.66 -0.52
C LYS A 114 -19.19 1.34 0.18
#